data_5b564da47fe6a0d05b4e0bcfb3ee19fd
#
_entry.id   5b564da47fe6a0d05b4e0bcfb3ee19fd
#
_cell.length_a   1.000
_cell.length_b   1.000
_cell.length_c   1.000
_cell.angle_alpha   90.00
_cell.angle_beta   90.00
_cell.angle_gamma   90.00
#
_symmetry.space_group_name_H-M   'P 1'
#
loop_
_entity.id
_entity.type
_entity.pdbx_description
1 polymer ?
#
loop_
_entity_poly.entity_id
_entity_poly.type
_entity_poly.pdbx_seq_one_letter_code
_entity_poly.pdbx_strand_id
1 'polypeptide(L)'
;PEKNMFLPDRYIKGECPKCHAKDQYGDNCEVCGSVYAPTDLINPYSALSGAKPELKSSEHLFFQLSDPRCVAFLESWTQDGRLQPEVANKVKEWFSVRTNPDGTTSEGLGDWDISRDAPYFGIEIPDAPGKYFYVWLDAPVGYLASLKNLLDKRGEDYEAYMAQPELEQYHFIGKDIVTFH
;
A
#
# COMPACT_ATOMS: atom_id res chain seq x y z
N PRO A 1 -15.82 10.37 16.05
CA PRO A 1 -17.11 9.91 16.58
C PRO A 1 -18.29 10.28 15.68
N GLU A 2 -18.40 11.53 15.20
CA GLU A 2 -19.55 12.00 14.42
C GLU A 2 -19.80 11.25 13.10
N LYS A 3 -18.74 10.85 12.42
CA LYS A 3 -18.81 10.10 11.16
C LYS A 3 -18.67 8.59 11.35
N ASN A 4 -18.36 8.14 12.57
CA ASN A 4 -18.12 6.74 12.92
C ASN A 4 -17.18 6.03 11.93
N MET A 5 -16.07 6.71 11.58
CA MET A 5 -15.09 6.20 10.62
C MET A 5 -13.67 6.39 11.16
N PHE A 6 -12.76 5.50 10.80
CA PHE A 6 -11.34 5.72 10.98
C PHE A 6 -10.85 6.78 9.99
N LEU A 7 -10.09 7.76 10.50
CA LEU A 7 -9.57 8.84 9.67
C LEU A 7 -8.20 8.46 9.13
N PRO A 8 -8.02 8.34 7.81
CA PRO A 8 -6.69 8.28 7.23
C PRO A 8 -5.94 9.61 7.48
N ASP A 9 -4.62 9.55 7.41
CA ASP A 9 -3.68 10.65 7.62
C ASP A 9 -4.06 11.96 6.93
N ARG A 10 -4.50 11.88 5.66
CA ARG A 10 -4.98 13.04 4.87
C ARG A 10 -6.27 13.69 5.36
N TYR A 11 -7.00 13.05 6.26
CA TYR A 11 -8.23 13.59 6.86
C TYR A 11 -8.05 14.01 8.32
N ILE A 12 -6.84 13.96 8.81
CA ILE A 12 -6.47 14.44 10.13
C ILE A 12 -5.51 15.61 9.98
N LYS A 13 -5.73 16.65 10.74
CA LYS A 13 -4.85 17.82 10.82
C LYS A 13 -4.55 18.17 12.27
N GLY A 14 -3.45 18.86 12.48
CA GLY A 14 -3.06 19.33 13.80
C GLY A 14 -1.81 20.21 13.74
N GLU A 15 -1.22 20.42 14.88
CA GLU A 15 0.04 21.14 15.01
C GLU A 15 1.21 20.15 14.93
N CYS A 16 2.23 20.49 14.15
CA CYS A 16 3.43 19.68 14.00
C CYS A 16 4.14 19.46 15.35
N PRO A 17 4.47 18.21 15.71
CA PRO A 17 5.15 17.92 16.98
C PRO A 17 6.59 18.47 17.06
N LYS A 18 7.21 18.84 15.92
CA LYS A 18 8.60 19.35 15.88
C LYS A 18 8.71 20.87 15.77
N CYS A 19 8.00 21.47 14.83
CA CYS A 19 8.15 22.92 14.57
C CYS A 19 6.94 23.75 15.00
N HIS A 20 5.89 23.10 15.53
CA HIS A 20 4.66 23.75 15.99
C HIS A 20 3.87 24.49 14.90
N ALA A 21 4.15 24.25 13.64
CA ALA A 21 3.34 24.76 12.54
C ALA A 21 1.92 24.19 12.63
N LYS A 22 0.91 25.06 12.50
CA LYS A 22 -0.50 24.67 12.56
C LYS A 22 -0.99 24.09 11.25
N ASP A 23 -2.12 23.38 11.31
CA ASP A 23 -2.86 22.85 10.16
C ASP A 23 -2.09 21.86 9.29
N GLN A 24 -1.10 21.17 9.88
CA GLN A 24 -0.32 20.14 9.20
C GLN A 24 -1.08 18.81 9.12
N TYR A 25 -0.85 18.05 8.05
CA TYR A 25 -1.47 16.73 7.83
C TYR A 25 -0.86 15.65 8.72
N GLY A 26 -1.54 14.50 8.79
CA GLY A 26 -1.24 13.42 9.74
C GLY A 26 0.02 12.59 9.43
N ASP A 27 0.65 12.80 8.28
CA ASP A 27 1.81 12.05 7.82
C ASP A 27 3.10 12.87 7.77
N ASN A 28 3.00 14.17 7.46
CA ASN A 28 4.16 15.04 7.30
C ASN A 28 3.87 16.51 7.59
N CYS A 29 4.91 17.27 7.84
CA CYS A 29 4.86 18.72 7.97
C CYS A 29 5.32 19.41 6.70
N GLU A 30 4.45 20.17 6.06
CA GLU A 30 4.78 20.96 4.86
C GLU A 30 5.77 22.10 5.13
N VAL A 31 5.91 22.53 6.41
CA VAL A 31 6.79 23.64 6.79
C VAL A 31 8.22 23.17 7.08
N CYS A 32 8.39 22.09 7.85
CA CYS A 32 9.72 21.62 8.24
C CYS A 32 10.13 20.27 7.62
N GLY A 33 9.26 19.65 6.81
CA GLY A 33 9.53 18.37 6.13
C GLY A 33 9.60 17.14 7.06
N SER A 34 9.22 17.29 8.33
CA SER A 34 9.24 16.17 9.28
C SER A 34 8.12 15.18 8.99
N VAL A 35 8.45 13.89 9.03
CA VAL A 35 7.49 12.77 8.98
C VAL A 35 7.18 12.34 10.41
N TYR A 36 5.93 12.00 10.69
CA TYR A 36 5.42 11.57 11.99
C TYR A 36 4.14 10.73 11.81
N ALA A 37 3.70 10.03 12.86
CA ALA A 37 2.42 9.36 12.84
C ALA A 37 1.26 10.34 13.13
N PRO A 38 0.04 10.09 12.62
CA PRO A 38 -1.13 10.94 12.92
C PRO A 38 -1.40 11.12 14.41
N THR A 39 -1.00 10.15 15.22
CA THR A 39 -1.12 10.16 16.69
C THR A 39 -0.16 11.13 17.38
N ASP A 40 0.89 11.56 16.70
CA ASP A 40 1.90 12.49 17.25
C ASP A 40 1.49 13.94 17.10
N LEU A 41 0.48 14.25 16.27
CA LEU A 41 -0.02 15.60 16.10
C LEU A 41 -0.52 16.21 17.41
N ILE A 42 -0.16 17.45 17.64
CA ILE A 42 -0.63 18.24 18.77
C ILE A 42 -2.00 18.82 18.40
N ASN A 43 -3.00 18.68 19.29
CA ASN A 43 -4.36 19.14 19.08
C ASN A 43 -4.98 18.68 17.75
N PRO A 44 -5.00 17.36 17.48
CA PRO A 44 -5.51 16.84 16.21
C PRO A 44 -7.02 17.11 16.07
N TYR A 45 -7.44 17.35 14.83
CA TYR A 45 -8.85 17.49 14.45
C TYR A 45 -9.12 16.87 13.07
N SER A 46 -10.38 16.48 12.86
CA SER A 46 -10.83 15.98 11.57
C SER A 46 -10.90 17.11 10.54
N ALA A 47 -10.19 16.97 9.42
CA ALA A 47 -10.28 17.90 8.29
C ALA A 47 -11.68 17.91 7.64
N LEU A 48 -12.50 16.89 7.90
CA LEU A 48 -13.85 16.76 7.34
C LEU A 48 -14.93 17.43 8.20
N SER A 49 -14.78 17.44 9.52
CA SER A 49 -15.84 17.88 10.44
C SER A 49 -15.35 18.86 11.53
N GLY A 50 -14.03 19.07 11.65
CA GLY A 50 -13.45 19.83 12.75
C GLY A 50 -13.49 19.12 14.11
N ALA A 51 -14.12 17.96 14.21
CA ALA A 51 -14.25 17.21 15.46
C ALA A 51 -12.89 16.68 15.94
N LYS A 52 -12.71 16.61 17.26
CA LYS A 52 -11.53 15.97 17.86
C LYS A 52 -11.63 14.46 17.67
N PRO A 53 -10.61 13.81 17.06
CA PRO A 53 -10.60 12.36 16.91
C PRO A 53 -10.32 11.65 18.24
N GLU A 54 -10.79 10.41 18.34
CA GLU A 54 -10.51 9.50 19.45
C GLU A 54 -9.62 8.37 18.95
N LEU A 55 -8.68 7.93 19.78
CA LEU A 55 -7.88 6.75 19.48
C LEU A 55 -8.73 5.50 19.67
N LYS A 56 -8.72 4.64 18.69
CA LYS A 56 -9.36 3.32 18.72
C LYS A 56 -8.42 2.30 18.09
N SER A 57 -8.43 1.08 18.63
CA SER A 57 -7.79 -0.07 18.01
C SER A 57 -8.74 -0.71 17.00
N SER A 58 -8.20 -1.21 15.91
CA SER A 58 -8.90 -2.03 14.94
C SER A 58 -8.05 -3.26 14.61
N GLU A 59 -8.72 -4.38 14.37
CA GLU A 59 -8.06 -5.59 13.87
C GLU A 59 -7.80 -5.42 12.38
N HIS A 60 -6.58 -5.76 11.94
CA HIS A 60 -6.20 -5.71 10.54
C HIS A 60 -5.71 -7.07 10.07
N LEU A 61 -5.94 -7.36 8.79
CA LEU A 61 -5.42 -8.54 8.13
C LEU A 61 -4.14 -8.17 7.39
N PHE A 62 -3.10 -8.98 7.61
CA PHE A 62 -1.81 -8.80 6.97
C PHE A 62 -1.52 -9.95 6.02
N PHE A 63 -1.05 -9.64 4.83
CA PHE A 63 -0.40 -10.62 3.99
C PHE A 63 1.03 -10.81 4.50
N GLN A 64 1.39 -12.04 4.85
CA GLN A 64 2.69 -12.36 5.41
C GLN A 64 3.77 -12.35 4.32
N LEU A 65 4.08 -11.15 3.84
CA LEU A 65 5.06 -10.94 2.76
C LEU A 65 6.49 -11.27 3.23
N SER A 66 6.74 -11.21 4.54
CA SER A 66 8.00 -11.60 5.17
C SER A 66 8.24 -13.12 5.21
N ASP A 67 7.25 -13.96 4.84
CA ASP A 67 7.44 -15.42 4.77
C ASP A 67 8.62 -15.74 3.82
N PRO A 68 9.60 -16.55 4.25
CA PRO A 68 10.77 -16.88 3.42
C PRO A 68 10.43 -17.42 2.04
N ARG A 69 9.28 -18.11 1.88
CA ARG A 69 8.81 -18.59 0.58
C ARG A 69 8.40 -17.45 -0.34
N CYS A 70 7.72 -16.43 0.20
CA CYS A 70 7.36 -15.24 -0.56
C CYS A 70 8.60 -14.43 -0.95
N VAL A 71 9.52 -14.23 -0.02
CA VAL A 71 10.78 -13.53 -0.25
C VAL A 71 11.60 -14.23 -1.34
N ALA A 72 11.82 -15.54 -1.21
CA ALA A 72 12.59 -16.32 -2.19
C ALA A 72 11.92 -16.32 -3.59
N PHE A 73 10.60 -16.44 -3.66
CA PHE A 73 9.86 -16.35 -4.91
C PHE A 73 10.05 -14.98 -5.58
N LEU A 74 9.81 -13.90 -4.83
CA LEU A 74 9.94 -12.55 -5.36
C LEU A 74 11.36 -12.23 -5.78
N GLU A 75 12.36 -12.61 -4.98
CA GLU A 75 13.76 -12.39 -5.32
C GLU A 75 14.12 -13.13 -6.62
N SER A 76 13.78 -14.42 -6.73
CA SER A 76 14.07 -15.18 -7.95
C SER A 76 13.33 -14.61 -9.16
N TRP A 77 12.06 -14.26 -9.00
CA TRP A 77 11.23 -13.78 -10.11
C TRP A 77 11.63 -12.40 -10.61
N THR A 78 12.00 -11.48 -9.70
CA THR A 78 12.35 -10.10 -10.06
C THR A 78 13.80 -9.93 -10.53
N GLN A 79 14.69 -10.90 -10.24
CA GLN A 79 16.12 -10.81 -10.55
C GLN A 79 16.56 -11.69 -11.73
N ASP A 80 15.65 -12.37 -12.42
CA ASP A 80 15.94 -13.29 -13.53
C ASP A 80 15.94 -12.63 -14.92
N GLY A 81 16.00 -11.31 -14.97
CA GLY A 81 16.02 -10.54 -16.23
C GLY A 81 14.67 -10.17 -16.79
N ARG A 82 13.57 -10.40 -16.07
CA ARG A 82 12.20 -10.03 -16.50
C ARG A 82 11.92 -8.54 -16.40
N LEU A 83 12.59 -7.86 -15.47
CA LEU A 83 12.42 -6.43 -15.24
C LEU A 83 13.49 -5.61 -15.93
N GLN A 84 13.19 -4.36 -16.24
CA GLN A 84 14.20 -3.40 -16.64
C GLN A 84 15.31 -3.31 -15.58
N PRO A 85 16.60 -3.16 -15.98
CA PRO A 85 17.71 -3.16 -15.03
C PRO A 85 17.57 -2.16 -13.88
N GLU A 86 17.06 -0.96 -14.15
CA GLU A 86 16.84 0.08 -13.15
C GLU A 86 15.80 -0.35 -12.11
N VAL A 87 14.71 -0.97 -12.57
CA VAL A 87 13.65 -1.49 -11.70
C VAL A 87 14.15 -2.67 -10.89
N ALA A 88 14.82 -3.63 -11.52
CA ALA A 88 15.40 -4.80 -10.83
C ALA A 88 16.39 -4.37 -9.73
N ASN A 89 17.25 -3.40 -10.00
CA ASN A 89 18.18 -2.85 -9.02
C ASN A 89 17.46 -2.18 -7.85
N LYS A 90 16.36 -1.45 -8.12
CA LYS A 90 15.55 -0.83 -7.06
C LYS A 90 14.84 -1.86 -6.20
N VAL A 91 14.24 -2.86 -6.83
CA VAL A 91 13.56 -3.97 -6.13
C VAL A 91 14.52 -4.78 -5.26
N LYS A 92 15.76 -4.98 -5.73
CA LYS A 92 16.80 -5.68 -4.96
C LYS A 92 17.06 -5.05 -3.57
N GLU A 93 16.86 -3.73 -3.44
CA GLU A 93 17.00 -3.06 -2.14
C GLU A 93 15.95 -3.54 -1.11
N TRP A 94 14.80 -4.04 -1.56
CA TRP A 94 13.74 -4.52 -0.66
C TRP A 94 14.08 -5.80 0.06
N PHE A 95 14.99 -6.61 -0.49
CA PHE A 95 15.45 -7.85 0.13
C PHE A 95 16.63 -7.63 1.09
N SER A 96 17.14 -6.40 1.17
CA SER A 96 18.32 -6.06 1.97
C SER A 96 17.93 -5.62 3.38
N VAL A 97 18.70 -6.07 4.36
CA VAL A 97 18.63 -5.54 5.72
C VAL A 97 19.08 -4.08 5.71
N ARG A 98 18.30 -3.18 6.26
CA ARG A 98 18.63 -1.76 6.39
C ARG A 98 18.84 -1.41 7.85
N THR A 99 19.90 -0.65 8.12
CA THR A 99 20.12 -0.04 9.41
C THR A 99 19.48 1.35 9.42
N ASN A 100 18.51 1.55 10.29
CA ASN A 100 17.84 2.82 10.47
C ASN A 100 18.77 3.85 11.16
N PRO A 101 18.49 5.15 11.08
CA PRO A 101 19.30 6.19 11.75
C PRO A 101 19.37 6.07 13.27
N ASP A 102 18.43 5.35 13.89
CA ASP A 102 18.37 5.07 15.33
C ASP A 102 19.18 3.82 15.74
N GLY A 103 19.87 3.17 14.78
CA GLY A 103 20.66 1.96 14.99
C GLY A 103 19.88 0.66 14.99
N THR A 104 18.55 0.69 14.81
CA THR A 104 17.75 -0.51 14.61
C THR A 104 17.92 -1.07 13.20
N THR A 105 17.76 -2.38 13.04
CA THR A 105 17.75 -3.02 11.72
C THR A 105 16.31 -3.33 11.32
N SER A 106 15.90 -2.90 10.12
CA SER A 106 14.71 -3.42 9.47
C SER A 106 15.12 -4.56 8.56
N GLU A 107 14.57 -5.74 8.82
CA GLU A 107 14.75 -6.89 7.93
C GLU A 107 13.84 -6.74 6.71
N GLY A 108 14.43 -6.72 5.52
CA GLY A 108 13.81 -6.94 4.24
C GLY A 108 12.35 -6.48 4.03
N LEU A 109 11.57 -7.34 3.39
CA LEU A 109 10.14 -7.15 3.19
C LEU A 109 9.36 -7.40 4.49
N GLY A 110 8.65 -6.38 4.98
CA GLY A 110 7.71 -6.51 6.09
C GLY A 110 6.35 -7.04 5.64
N ASP A 111 5.55 -7.53 6.58
CA ASP A 111 4.17 -7.93 6.32
C ASP A 111 3.34 -6.74 5.85
N TRP A 112 2.43 -7.00 4.93
CA TRP A 112 1.64 -5.95 4.28
C TRP A 112 0.21 -5.92 4.81
N ASP A 113 -0.22 -4.78 5.37
CA ASP A 113 -1.61 -4.55 5.76
C ASP A 113 -2.50 -4.41 4.53
N ILE A 114 -3.31 -5.45 4.30
CA ILE A 114 -4.19 -5.56 3.15
C ILE A 114 -5.65 -5.20 3.45
N SER A 115 -5.96 -4.74 4.65
CA SER A 115 -7.33 -4.47 5.08
C SER A 115 -7.60 -2.99 5.36
N ARG A 116 -8.85 -2.58 5.20
CA ARG A 116 -9.36 -1.26 5.56
C ARG A 116 -10.71 -1.38 6.23
N ASP A 117 -10.96 -0.55 7.22
CA ASP A 117 -12.25 -0.49 7.92
C ASP A 117 -13.33 0.24 7.13
N ALA A 118 -14.57 -0.19 7.28
CA ALA A 118 -15.73 0.58 6.80
C ALA A 118 -15.79 1.98 7.47
N PRO A 119 -16.28 3.01 6.77
CA PRO A 119 -16.72 3.02 5.38
C PRO A 119 -15.52 3.11 4.41
N TYR A 120 -15.43 2.18 3.49
CA TYR A 120 -14.37 2.13 2.50
C TYR A 120 -14.96 1.67 1.15
N PHE A 121 -14.54 2.28 0.05
CA PHE A 121 -14.93 1.84 -1.28
C PHE A 121 -13.94 0.77 -1.76
N GLY A 122 -14.40 -0.46 -1.88
CA GLY A 122 -13.55 -1.58 -2.28
C GLY A 122 -14.30 -2.92 -2.22
N ILE A 123 -13.57 -3.99 -2.38
CA ILE A 123 -14.06 -5.36 -2.30
C ILE A 123 -14.03 -5.79 -0.83
N GLU A 124 -15.18 -6.23 -0.29
CA GLU A 124 -15.24 -6.74 1.07
C GLU A 124 -14.45 -8.06 1.19
N ILE A 125 -13.71 -8.19 2.28
CA ILE A 125 -12.90 -9.39 2.54
C ILE A 125 -13.84 -10.52 2.97
N PRO A 126 -13.83 -11.68 2.30
CA PRO A 126 -14.59 -12.83 2.73
C PRO A 126 -14.33 -13.19 4.20
N ASP A 127 -15.39 -13.55 4.92
CA ASP A 127 -15.35 -13.93 6.34
C ASP A 127 -14.86 -12.84 7.32
N ALA A 128 -14.72 -11.59 6.85
CA ALA A 128 -14.34 -10.44 7.68
C ALA A 128 -15.31 -9.25 7.45
N PRO A 129 -16.56 -9.32 7.95
CA PRO A 129 -17.57 -8.29 7.71
C PRO A 129 -17.10 -6.89 8.13
N GLY A 130 -17.31 -5.90 7.25
CA GLY A 130 -16.88 -4.51 7.48
C GLY A 130 -15.39 -4.26 7.23
N LYS A 131 -14.67 -5.25 6.73
CA LYS A 131 -13.29 -5.12 6.27
C LYS A 131 -13.22 -5.23 4.75
N TYR A 132 -12.43 -4.38 4.14
CA TYR A 132 -12.29 -4.27 2.70
C TYR A 132 -10.82 -4.46 2.31
N PHE A 133 -10.59 -5.03 1.13
CA PHE A 133 -9.23 -5.08 0.60
C PHE A 133 -8.70 -3.67 0.33
N TYR A 134 -7.45 -3.47 0.67
CA TYR A 134 -6.74 -2.24 0.36
C TYR A 134 -6.58 -2.10 -1.16
N VAL A 135 -6.84 -0.91 -1.68
CA VAL A 135 -6.87 -0.62 -3.12
C VAL A 135 -5.62 -1.09 -3.89
N TRP A 136 -4.46 -1.08 -3.27
CA TRP A 136 -3.24 -1.55 -3.92
C TRP A 136 -3.12 -3.06 -4.05
N LEU A 137 -3.98 -3.83 -3.37
CA LEU A 137 -4.09 -5.27 -3.60
C LEU A 137 -5.00 -5.57 -4.80
N ASP A 138 -6.09 -4.83 -4.98
CA ASP A 138 -7.05 -5.07 -6.06
C ASP A 138 -6.71 -4.33 -7.36
N ALA A 139 -5.96 -3.23 -7.30
CA ALA A 139 -5.63 -2.42 -8.47
C ALA A 139 -4.87 -3.21 -9.56
N PRO A 140 -3.80 -3.98 -9.26
CA PRO A 140 -3.14 -4.81 -10.28
C PRO A 140 -4.05 -5.87 -10.88
N VAL A 141 -4.94 -6.47 -10.07
CA VAL A 141 -5.93 -7.46 -10.51
C VAL A 141 -6.89 -6.84 -11.53
N GLY A 142 -7.18 -5.54 -11.41
CA GLY A 142 -8.02 -4.81 -12.34
C GLY A 142 -7.53 -4.85 -13.80
N TYR A 143 -6.22 -4.82 -14.01
CA TYR A 143 -5.64 -4.95 -15.37
C TYR A 143 -5.90 -6.33 -15.95
N LEU A 144 -5.68 -7.38 -15.16
CA LEU A 144 -5.92 -8.77 -15.57
C LEU A 144 -7.41 -9.03 -15.81
N ALA A 145 -8.27 -8.53 -14.93
CA ALA A 145 -9.73 -8.63 -15.08
C ALA A 145 -10.23 -7.92 -16.35
N SER A 146 -9.66 -6.75 -16.67
CA SER A 146 -9.99 -6.00 -17.89
C SER A 146 -9.59 -6.78 -19.14
N LEU A 147 -8.39 -7.36 -19.15
CA LEU A 147 -7.92 -8.21 -20.24
C LEU A 147 -8.81 -9.45 -20.39
N LYS A 148 -9.10 -10.13 -19.28
CA LYS A 148 -10.00 -11.30 -19.29
C LYS A 148 -11.37 -10.95 -19.88
N ASN A 149 -11.99 -9.87 -19.45
CA ASN A 149 -13.27 -9.42 -19.98
C ASN A 149 -13.22 -9.13 -21.50
N LEU A 150 -12.10 -8.59 -22.00
CA LEU A 150 -11.91 -8.36 -23.43
C LEU A 150 -11.83 -9.69 -24.19
N LEU A 151 -11.03 -10.64 -23.71
CA LEU A 151 -10.86 -11.95 -24.34
C LEU A 151 -12.18 -12.77 -24.32
N ASP A 152 -12.89 -12.77 -23.19
CA ASP A 152 -14.22 -13.40 -23.08
C ASP A 152 -15.20 -12.84 -24.14
N LYS A 153 -15.22 -11.51 -24.37
CA LYS A 153 -16.04 -10.87 -25.40
C LYS A 153 -15.64 -11.25 -26.83
N ARG A 154 -14.38 -11.63 -27.03
CA ARG A 154 -13.85 -12.08 -28.32
C ARG A 154 -13.97 -13.59 -28.53
N GLY A 155 -14.39 -14.35 -27.51
CA GLY A 155 -14.42 -15.79 -27.54
C GLY A 155 -13.02 -16.43 -27.47
N GLU A 156 -12.05 -15.73 -26.95
CA GLU A 156 -10.67 -16.17 -26.77
C GLU A 156 -10.47 -16.70 -25.34
N ASP A 157 -9.67 -17.76 -25.20
CA ASP A 157 -9.38 -18.34 -23.91
C ASP A 157 -8.28 -17.54 -23.17
N TYR A 158 -8.60 -17.04 -21.99
CA TYR A 158 -7.70 -16.20 -21.19
C TYR A 158 -6.45 -16.96 -20.72
N GLU A 159 -6.61 -18.20 -20.26
CA GLU A 159 -5.48 -18.99 -19.76
C GLU A 159 -4.51 -19.35 -20.89
N ALA A 160 -5.06 -19.75 -22.05
CA ALA A 160 -4.25 -20.01 -23.23
C ALA A 160 -3.53 -18.76 -23.73
N TYR A 161 -4.18 -17.57 -23.63
CA TYR A 161 -3.56 -16.31 -23.99
C TYR A 161 -2.40 -15.98 -23.03
N MET A 162 -2.61 -16.09 -21.73
CA MET A 162 -1.59 -15.80 -20.71
C MET A 162 -0.43 -16.80 -20.69
N ALA A 163 -0.65 -18.02 -21.20
CA ALA A 163 0.38 -19.07 -21.26
C ALA A 163 1.30 -18.96 -22.49
N GLN A 164 1.09 -17.98 -23.37
CA GLN A 164 1.93 -17.82 -24.56
C GLN A 164 3.38 -17.45 -24.15
N PRO A 165 4.39 -18.20 -24.62
CA PRO A 165 5.78 -17.97 -24.19
C PRO A 165 6.37 -16.64 -24.68
N GLU A 166 5.78 -16.05 -25.70
CA GLU A 166 6.21 -14.77 -26.28
C GLU A 166 5.40 -13.58 -25.74
N LEU A 167 4.50 -13.82 -24.77
CA LEU A 167 3.70 -12.74 -24.18
C LEU A 167 4.59 -11.81 -23.36
N GLU A 168 4.57 -10.54 -23.72
CA GLU A 168 5.22 -9.48 -22.95
C GLU A 168 4.15 -8.53 -22.39
N GLN A 169 4.33 -8.12 -21.14
CA GLN A 169 3.47 -7.15 -20.48
C GLN A 169 4.25 -5.89 -20.13
N TYR A 170 3.84 -4.76 -20.66
CA TYR A 170 4.47 -3.46 -20.43
C TYR A 170 3.63 -2.63 -19.46
N HIS A 171 4.25 -2.20 -18.34
CA HIS A 171 3.65 -1.33 -17.35
C HIS A 171 4.22 0.09 -17.46
N PHE A 172 3.38 1.08 -17.77
CA PHE A 172 3.73 2.50 -17.80
C PHE A 172 3.23 3.16 -16.52
N ILE A 173 4.05 3.14 -15.49
CA ILE A 173 3.71 3.55 -14.12
C ILE A 173 4.78 4.50 -13.56
N GLY A 174 4.38 5.33 -12.59
CA GLY A 174 5.32 6.17 -11.85
C GLY A 174 6.24 5.32 -10.95
N LYS A 175 7.44 5.81 -10.67
CA LYS A 175 8.45 5.10 -9.87
C LYS A 175 7.94 4.64 -8.50
N ASP A 176 7.05 5.43 -7.87
CA ASP A 176 6.52 5.15 -6.54
C ASP A 176 5.40 4.09 -6.56
N ILE A 177 4.92 3.74 -7.75
CA ILE A 177 3.88 2.72 -7.96
C ILE A 177 4.49 1.33 -8.15
N VAL A 178 5.76 1.24 -8.52
CA VAL A 178 6.47 -0.04 -8.77
C VAL A 178 6.35 -1.02 -7.59
N THR A 179 6.29 -0.50 -6.36
CA THR A 179 6.14 -1.32 -5.14
C THR A 179 4.83 -2.10 -5.09
N PHE A 180 3.80 -1.65 -5.81
CA PHE A 180 2.45 -2.21 -5.77
C PHE A 180 2.05 -2.94 -7.06
N HIS A 181 2.87 -2.93 -8.06
CA HIS A 181 2.64 -3.49 -9.39
C HIS A 181 3.77 -4.39 -9.83
#